data_05a9799ebbd98a1d46e7b78b67cc51e0
#
_entry.id   05a9799ebbd98a1d46e7b78b67cc51e0
#
_cell.length_a   1.000
_cell.length_b   1.000
_cell.length_c   1.000
_cell.angle_alpha   90.00
_cell.angle_beta   90.00
_cell.angle_gamma   90.00
#
_symmetry.space_group_name_H-M   'P 1'
#
loop_
_entity.id
_entity.type
_entity.pdbx_description
1 polymer ?
#
loop_
_entity_poly.entity_id
_entity_poly.type
_entity_poly.pdbx_seq_one_letter_code
_entity_poly.pdbx_strand_id
1 'polypeptide(L)'
;YFAFVGSFTPYWSLYLKSLGFAAFQIAVLMSLFQVARIFAPSLWGWLADHLGRRVPIIQWLAGLSLVSYIGVFLSVSYAWLFAVMLLLSFFWSASLPLIETVTLGHLGDRFDRYGHIRMWGSIGFILAVIGLGYLLDIYNIRLLLWAVLGMMVAVFIFSYHIPEPQIVPHHTDSGSIWAIMKQKEVLALLAACFMMSAAHGVYYTFYSIYLVDHGYSKAHVGWLWALGVIAEILIFLWMPKLTKLFGLKRILVISLFIAFIRFNLIGWAVDWWWVVIFAQVLHAATFGSYHASAVALTHQYFKGRHQSKGQGLYTSVSYGMGGTFGGLVSGYAWEAFGSSWTFAFSGLFGLLGCLLFVWLMPKKAKL
;
A
#
# COMPACT_ATOMS: atom_id res chain seq x y z
N TYR A 1 -7.65 -6.55 10.25
CA TYR A 1 -6.41 -6.14 9.57
C TYR A 1 -6.51 -4.73 9.01
N PHE A 2 -7.51 -4.44 8.18
CA PHE A 2 -7.62 -3.12 7.53
C PHE A 2 -8.02 -1.98 8.48
N ALA A 3 -8.67 -2.26 9.59
CA ALA A 3 -8.88 -1.27 10.64
C ALA A 3 -7.55 -0.82 11.28
N PHE A 4 -6.59 -1.74 11.50
CA PHE A 4 -5.23 -1.37 11.89
C PHE A 4 -4.58 -0.47 10.83
N VAL A 5 -4.65 -0.84 9.53
CA VAL A 5 -4.08 -0.02 8.46
C VAL A 5 -4.69 1.38 8.42
N GLY A 6 -6.03 1.49 8.60
CA GLY A 6 -6.75 2.77 8.68
C GLY A 6 -6.42 3.61 9.90
N SER A 7 -6.02 2.97 11.01
CA SER A 7 -5.56 3.67 12.21
C SER A 7 -4.08 4.06 12.10
N PHE A 8 -3.23 3.19 11.59
CA PHE A 8 -1.79 3.36 11.57
C PHE A 8 -1.32 4.29 10.45
N THR A 9 -1.65 3.95 9.18
CA THR A 9 -1.06 4.63 8.02
C THR A 9 -1.33 6.14 7.97
N PRO A 10 -2.55 6.64 8.23
CA PRO A 10 -2.83 8.07 8.16
C PRO A 10 -2.26 8.89 9.31
N TYR A 11 -2.08 8.29 10.50
CA TYR A 11 -1.79 9.04 11.72
C TYR A 11 -0.42 8.78 12.33
N TRP A 12 0.26 7.69 11.93
CA TRP A 12 1.55 7.32 12.51
C TRP A 12 2.64 8.38 12.23
N SER A 13 2.69 8.92 11.03
CA SER A 13 3.62 10.00 10.70
C SER A 13 3.36 11.28 11.52
N LEU A 14 2.11 11.60 11.84
CA LEU A 14 1.76 12.71 12.75
C LEU A 14 2.27 12.46 14.17
N TYR A 15 2.16 11.23 14.65
CA TYR A 15 2.74 10.85 15.93
C TYR A 15 4.27 11.01 15.94
N LEU A 16 4.96 10.51 14.93
CA LEU A 16 6.41 10.66 14.80
C LEU A 16 6.82 12.14 14.75
N LYS A 17 6.08 12.97 14.02
CA LYS A 17 6.29 14.42 14.00
C LYS A 17 6.10 15.05 15.38
N SER A 18 5.11 14.60 16.16
CA SER A 18 4.88 15.10 17.52
C SER A 18 6.00 14.77 18.50
N LEU A 19 6.85 13.78 18.19
CA LEU A 19 8.08 13.47 18.93
C LEU A 19 9.27 14.34 18.53
N GLY A 20 9.11 15.23 17.54
CA GLY A 20 10.16 16.14 17.05
C GLY A 20 11.11 15.51 16.03
N PHE A 21 10.76 14.38 15.42
CA PHE A 21 11.60 13.77 14.38
C PHE A 21 11.61 14.62 13.11
N ALA A 22 12.81 14.73 12.50
CA ALA A 22 13.01 15.36 11.22
C ALA A 22 12.29 14.59 10.10
N ALA A 23 11.97 15.25 8.99
CA ALA A 23 11.19 14.66 7.92
C ALA A 23 11.87 13.41 7.33
N PHE A 24 13.20 13.45 7.14
CA PHE A 24 13.94 12.28 6.67
C PHE A 24 13.87 11.10 7.64
N GLN A 25 13.94 11.37 8.95
CA GLN A 25 13.79 10.33 9.98
C GLN A 25 12.39 9.68 9.93
N ILE A 26 11.33 10.49 9.76
CA ILE A 26 9.96 10.00 9.58
C ILE A 26 9.87 9.15 8.32
N ALA A 27 10.44 9.61 7.21
CA ALA A 27 10.43 8.89 5.94
C ALA A 27 11.14 7.52 6.04
N VAL A 28 12.27 7.46 6.73
CA VAL A 28 12.98 6.18 6.97
C VAL A 28 12.08 5.21 7.76
N LEU A 29 11.51 5.65 8.87
CA LEU A 29 10.64 4.81 9.71
C LEU A 29 9.40 4.32 8.95
N MET A 30 8.74 5.20 8.18
CA MET A 30 7.57 4.83 7.36
C MET A 30 7.93 3.88 6.22
N SER A 31 9.14 4.00 5.65
CA SER A 31 9.61 3.15 4.55
C SER A 31 9.94 1.72 4.98
N LEU A 32 10.12 1.43 6.26
CA LEU A 32 10.44 0.08 6.75
C LEU A 32 9.36 -0.95 6.36
N PHE A 33 8.09 -0.56 6.32
CA PHE A 33 7.01 -1.43 5.84
C PHE A 33 7.15 -1.76 4.35
N GLN A 34 7.65 -0.85 3.54
CA GLN A 34 7.88 -1.09 2.12
C GLN A 34 9.12 -1.94 1.90
N VAL A 35 10.19 -1.70 2.65
CA VAL A 35 11.40 -2.55 2.65
C VAL A 35 11.04 -3.99 3.01
N ALA A 36 10.27 -4.20 4.07
CA ALA A 36 9.84 -5.53 4.48
C ALA A 36 9.04 -6.27 3.40
N ARG A 37 8.23 -5.55 2.60
CA ARG A 37 7.46 -6.14 1.49
C ARG A 37 8.32 -6.72 0.37
N ILE A 38 9.60 -6.38 0.28
CA ILE A 38 10.51 -6.93 -0.74
C ILE A 38 10.76 -8.42 -0.50
N PHE A 39 10.89 -8.84 0.75
CA PHE A 39 11.37 -10.19 1.09
C PHE A 39 10.51 -10.94 2.13
N ALA A 40 9.89 -10.25 3.09
CA ALA A 40 9.19 -10.91 4.18
C ALA A 40 8.01 -11.78 3.72
N PRO A 41 7.14 -11.38 2.77
CA PRO A 41 6.06 -12.24 2.29
C PRO A 41 6.56 -13.54 1.66
N SER A 42 7.68 -13.47 0.92
CA SER A 42 8.28 -14.66 0.29
C SER A 42 8.86 -15.63 1.30
N LEU A 43 9.55 -15.10 2.33
CA LEU A 43 10.13 -15.89 3.40
C LEU A 43 9.06 -16.62 4.22
N TRP A 44 8.06 -15.88 4.68
CA TRP A 44 6.98 -16.43 5.49
C TRP A 44 6.04 -17.34 4.70
N GLY A 45 5.80 -17.01 3.42
CA GLY A 45 5.07 -17.88 2.49
C GLY A 45 5.79 -19.21 2.27
N TRP A 46 7.10 -19.18 2.03
CA TRP A 46 7.93 -20.39 1.94
C TRP A 46 7.85 -21.24 3.21
N LEU A 47 7.95 -20.60 4.38
CA LEU A 47 7.83 -21.33 5.66
C LEU A 47 6.46 -21.98 5.83
N ALA A 48 5.38 -21.25 5.48
CA ALA A 48 4.01 -21.77 5.54
C ALA A 48 3.80 -22.96 4.59
N ASP A 49 4.36 -22.90 3.38
CA ASP A 49 4.30 -23.99 2.41
C ASP A 49 5.12 -25.19 2.87
N HIS A 50 6.29 -24.97 3.48
CA HIS A 50 7.16 -26.05 4.02
C HIS A 50 6.49 -26.78 5.21
N LEU A 51 5.82 -26.05 6.08
CA LEU A 51 5.09 -26.63 7.22
C LEU A 51 3.72 -27.20 6.83
N GLY A 52 3.23 -26.93 5.62
CA GLY A 52 1.93 -27.34 5.14
C GLY A 52 0.73 -26.74 5.90
N ARG A 53 0.97 -25.71 6.71
CA ARG A 53 -0.05 -25.06 7.56
C ARG A 53 0.15 -23.55 7.53
N ARG A 54 -0.89 -22.80 7.24
CA ARG A 54 -0.85 -21.33 7.10
C ARG A 54 -1.37 -20.60 8.33
N VAL A 55 -2.43 -21.11 8.94
CA VAL A 55 -3.06 -20.44 10.09
C VAL A 55 -2.12 -20.31 11.29
N PRO A 56 -1.34 -21.32 11.70
CA PRO A 56 -0.36 -21.15 12.79
C PRO A 56 0.68 -20.05 12.48
N ILE A 57 1.11 -19.92 11.21
CA ILE A 57 2.02 -18.84 10.82
C ILE A 57 1.34 -17.46 10.95
N ILE A 58 0.08 -17.33 10.53
CA ILE A 58 -0.70 -16.09 10.72
C ILE A 58 -0.80 -15.74 12.20
N GLN A 59 -1.06 -16.72 13.07
CA GLN A 59 -1.13 -16.52 14.53
C GLN A 59 0.21 -16.06 15.10
N TRP A 60 1.31 -16.69 14.69
CA TRP A 60 2.66 -16.27 15.09
C TRP A 60 2.99 -14.86 14.61
N LEU A 61 2.70 -14.55 13.36
CA LEU A 61 2.91 -13.21 12.79
C LEU A 61 2.10 -12.15 13.54
N ALA A 62 0.84 -12.42 13.86
CA ALA A 62 0.00 -11.52 14.62
C ALA A 62 0.55 -11.30 16.05
N GLY A 63 0.96 -12.38 16.72
CA GLY A 63 1.55 -12.32 18.06
C GLY A 63 2.89 -11.58 18.09
N LEU A 64 3.81 -11.92 17.17
CA LEU A 64 5.13 -11.27 17.08
C LEU A 64 5.01 -9.79 16.67
N SER A 65 4.05 -9.44 15.80
CA SER A 65 3.74 -8.04 15.48
C SER A 65 3.24 -7.29 16.71
N LEU A 66 2.33 -7.90 17.48
CA LEU A 66 1.80 -7.32 18.72
C LEU A 66 2.90 -7.10 19.75
N VAL A 67 3.74 -8.10 19.99
CA VAL A 67 4.90 -8.00 20.92
C VAL A 67 5.87 -6.91 20.45
N SER A 68 6.19 -6.85 19.15
CA SER A 68 7.03 -5.80 18.59
C SER A 68 6.42 -4.42 18.82
N TYR A 69 5.10 -4.27 18.60
CA TYR A 69 4.42 -3.00 18.77
C TYR A 69 4.40 -2.51 20.24
N ILE A 70 4.29 -3.42 21.20
CA ILE A 70 4.38 -3.06 22.65
C ILE A 70 5.68 -2.31 22.95
N GLY A 71 6.75 -2.60 22.22
CA GLY A 71 8.02 -1.87 22.32
C GLY A 71 7.91 -0.35 22.14
N VAL A 72 6.89 0.14 21.43
CA VAL A 72 6.65 1.59 21.23
C VAL A 72 6.43 2.32 22.58
N PHE A 73 5.93 1.63 23.60
CA PHE A 73 5.67 2.21 24.90
C PHE A 73 6.92 2.29 25.80
N LEU A 74 8.02 1.62 25.42
CA LEU A 74 9.23 1.53 26.27
C LEU A 74 10.19 2.71 26.05
N SER A 75 10.29 3.24 24.85
CA SER A 75 11.15 4.39 24.54
C SER A 75 10.69 5.11 23.28
N VAL A 76 10.90 6.42 23.23
CA VAL A 76 10.63 7.28 22.07
C VAL A 76 11.90 7.66 21.31
N SER A 77 13.06 7.08 21.64
CA SER A 77 14.29 7.35 20.90
C SER A 77 14.22 6.83 19.48
N TYR A 78 14.84 7.54 18.54
CA TYR A 78 14.81 7.18 17.12
C TYR A 78 15.33 5.77 16.87
N ALA A 79 16.50 5.41 17.45
CA ALA A 79 17.12 4.09 17.27
C ALA A 79 16.22 2.97 17.81
N TRP A 80 15.55 3.20 18.94
CA TRP A 80 14.60 2.24 19.50
C TRP A 80 13.38 2.06 18.61
N LEU A 81 12.75 3.15 18.19
CA LEU A 81 11.59 3.11 17.31
C LEU A 81 11.94 2.50 15.94
N PHE A 82 13.16 2.73 15.45
CA PHE A 82 13.65 2.06 14.24
C PHE A 82 13.67 0.53 14.42
N ALA A 83 14.24 0.03 15.50
CA ALA A 83 14.28 -1.41 15.79
C ALA A 83 12.86 -2.00 15.96
N VAL A 84 11.99 -1.33 16.71
CA VAL A 84 10.60 -1.74 16.91
C VAL A 84 9.83 -1.77 15.59
N MET A 85 9.92 -0.71 14.78
CA MET A 85 9.21 -0.64 13.50
C MET A 85 9.79 -1.61 12.47
N LEU A 86 11.09 -1.90 12.51
CA LEU A 86 11.72 -2.92 11.66
C LEU A 86 11.13 -4.31 11.97
N LEU A 87 11.08 -4.69 13.24
CA LEU A 87 10.48 -5.97 13.65
C LEU A 87 8.98 -6.02 13.32
N LEU A 88 8.24 -4.96 13.67
CA LEU A 88 6.82 -4.85 13.37
C LEU A 88 6.56 -5.00 11.87
N SER A 89 7.28 -4.28 11.02
CA SER A 89 7.08 -4.32 9.57
C SER A 89 7.44 -5.69 8.99
N PHE A 90 8.48 -6.34 9.50
CA PHE A 90 8.90 -7.68 9.07
C PHE A 90 7.81 -8.73 9.32
N PHE A 91 7.23 -8.74 10.52
CA PHE A 91 6.16 -9.69 10.84
C PHE A 91 4.82 -9.31 10.18
N TRP A 92 4.47 -8.02 10.19
CA TRP A 92 3.18 -7.56 9.66
C TRP A 92 3.04 -7.69 8.15
N SER A 93 4.13 -7.46 7.38
CA SER A 93 4.08 -7.42 5.90
C SER A 93 3.65 -8.74 5.27
N ALA A 94 3.86 -9.86 5.92
CA ALA A 94 3.48 -11.18 5.42
C ALA A 94 2.04 -11.60 5.78
N SER A 95 1.41 -10.91 6.74
CA SER A 95 0.09 -11.30 7.25
C SER A 95 -0.99 -11.26 6.18
N LEU A 96 -1.05 -10.16 5.39
CA LEU A 96 -2.11 -10.01 4.37
C LEU A 96 -2.05 -11.08 3.28
N PRO A 97 -0.91 -11.35 2.61
CA PRO A 97 -0.83 -12.40 1.60
C PRO A 97 -1.24 -13.78 2.11
N LEU A 98 -0.90 -14.12 3.35
CA LEU A 98 -1.29 -15.40 3.95
C LEU A 98 -2.80 -15.44 4.27
N ILE A 99 -3.37 -14.36 4.81
CA ILE A 99 -4.81 -14.23 5.06
C ILE A 99 -5.60 -14.36 3.74
N GLU A 100 -5.15 -13.70 2.67
CA GLU A 100 -5.78 -13.78 1.36
C GLU A 100 -5.71 -15.22 0.80
N THR A 101 -4.57 -15.89 0.95
CA THR A 101 -4.42 -17.30 0.52
C THR A 101 -5.36 -18.24 1.29
N VAL A 102 -5.49 -18.05 2.61
CA VAL A 102 -6.43 -18.82 3.45
C VAL A 102 -7.88 -18.53 3.03
N THR A 103 -8.21 -17.26 2.80
CA THR A 103 -9.54 -16.84 2.34
C THR A 103 -9.91 -17.51 1.01
N LEU A 104 -9.00 -17.45 0.03
CA LEU A 104 -9.21 -18.09 -1.28
C LEU A 104 -9.30 -19.60 -1.16
N GLY A 105 -8.50 -20.23 -0.28
CA GLY A 105 -8.57 -21.65 0.01
C GLY A 105 -9.93 -22.11 0.55
N HIS A 106 -10.59 -21.29 1.38
CA HIS A 106 -11.95 -21.58 1.87
C HIS A 106 -13.03 -21.32 0.84
N LEU A 107 -12.83 -20.37 -0.08
CA LEU A 107 -13.81 -20.08 -1.13
C LEU A 107 -13.86 -21.18 -2.20
N GLY A 108 -12.74 -21.84 -2.49
CA GLY A 108 -12.65 -22.83 -3.57
C GLY A 108 -13.19 -22.24 -4.87
N ASP A 109 -14.22 -22.86 -5.46
CA ASP A 109 -14.83 -22.42 -6.74
C ASP A 109 -15.70 -21.15 -6.61
N ARG A 110 -15.98 -20.68 -5.37
CA ARG A 110 -16.84 -19.50 -5.12
C ARG A 110 -16.06 -18.19 -5.08
N PHE A 111 -15.18 -17.97 -6.06
CA PHE A 111 -14.38 -16.73 -6.18
C PHE A 111 -15.21 -15.44 -6.27
N ASP A 112 -16.45 -15.54 -6.75
CA ASP A 112 -17.43 -14.44 -6.78
C ASP A 112 -17.66 -13.82 -5.40
N ARG A 113 -17.55 -14.59 -4.34
CA ARG A 113 -17.71 -14.13 -2.94
C ARG A 113 -16.50 -13.40 -2.38
N TYR A 114 -15.33 -13.51 -3.00
CA TYR A 114 -14.11 -12.85 -2.50
C TYR A 114 -14.29 -11.32 -2.37
N GLY A 115 -14.93 -10.68 -3.37
CA GLY A 115 -15.20 -9.26 -3.33
C GLY A 115 -16.02 -8.83 -2.11
N HIS A 116 -17.03 -9.61 -1.72
CA HIS A 116 -17.85 -9.32 -0.54
C HIS A 116 -17.04 -9.41 0.77
N ILE A 117 -16.16 -10.40 0.89
CA ILE A 117 -15.28 -10.53 2.06
C ILE A 117 -14.29 -9.35 2.10
N ARG A 118 -13.69 -9.03 0.96
CA ARG A 118 -12.70 -7.96 0.84
C ARG A 118 -13.28 -6.57 1.13
N MET A 119 -14.56 -6.36 0.80
CA MET A 119 -15.29 -5.12 1.09
C MET A 119 -15.34 -4.79 2.59
N TRP A 120 -15.48 -5.80 3.46
CA TRP A 120 -15.42 -5.59 4.92
C TRP A 120 -14.08 -4.99 5.38
N GLY A 121 -13.00 -5.30 4.66
CA GLY A 121 -11.71 -4.65 4.89
C GLY A 121 -11.76 -3.14 4.63
N SER A 122 -12.36 -2.72 3.52
CA SER A 122 -12.54 -1.30 3.21
C SER A 122 -13.45 -0.59 4.23
N ILE A 123 -14.54 -1.23 4.66
CA ILE A 123 -15.43 -0.71 5.71
C ILE A 123 -14.64 -0.55 7.03
N GLY A 124 -13.87 -1.55 7.43
CA GLY A 124 -13.03 -1.49 8.63
C GLY A 124 -12.00 -0.36 8.58
N PHE A 125 -11.36 -0.16 7.41
CA PHE A 125 -10.46 0.98 7.20
C PHE A 125 -11.17 2.32 7.36
N ILE A 126 -12.31 2.51 6.68
CA ILE A 126 -13.08 3.76 6.68
C ILE A 126 -13.55 4.11 8.11
N LEU A 127 -14.14 3.15 8.81
CA LEU A 127 -14.60 3.37 10.17
C LEU A 127 -13.45 3.72 11.12
N ALA A 128 -12.32 3.02 11.00
CA ALA A 128 -11.16 3.25 11.85
C ALA A 128 -10.52 4.62 11.58
N VAL A 129 -10.33 4.99 10.30
CA VAL A 129 -9.67 6.27 9.98
C VAL A 129 -10.54 7.47 10.34
N ILE A 130 -11.85 7.41 10.10
CA ILE A 130 -12.76 8.51 10.46
C ILE A 130 -12.90 8.58 11.99
N GLY A 131 -13.22 7.46 12.65
CA GLY A 131 -13.44 7.43 14.10
C GLY A 131 -12.21 7.89 14.87
N LEU A 132 -11.02 7.42 14.47
CA LEU A 132 -9.78 7.84 15.11
C LEU A 132 -9.47 9.31 14.84
N GLY A 133 -9.77 9.84 13.64
CA GLY A 133 -9.62 11.25 13.31
C GLY A 133 -10.34 12.16 14.29
N TYR A 134 -11.63 11.88 14.56
CA TYR A 134 -12.40 12.62 15.57
C TYR A 134 -11.84 12.47 16.99
N LEU A 135 -11.45 11.27 17.37
CA LEU A 135 -10.85 11.03 18.69
C LEU A 135 -9.53 11.80 18.87
N LEU A 136 -8.70 11.87 17.85
CA LEU A 136 -7.43 12.58 17.89
C LEU A 136 -7.57 14.09 17.83
N ASP A 137 -8.71 14.65 17.41
CA ASP A 137 -9.00 16.08 17.54
C ASP A 137 -9.38 16.46 18.95
N ILE A 138 -10.01 15.53 19.70
CA ILE A 138 -10.44 15.75 21.10
C ILE A 138 -9.32 15.41 22.08
N TYR A 139 -8.62 14.30 21.82
CA TYR A 139 -7.59 13.77 22.73
C TYR A 139 -6.18 13.96 22.17
N ASN A 140 -5.19 13.81 23.04
CA ASN A 140 -3.78 13.86 22.64
C ASN A 140 -3.44 12.77 21.61
N ILE A 141 -2.51 13.07 20.70
CA ILE A 141 -2.02 12.14 19.65
C ILE A 141 -1.53 10.79 20.24
N ARG A 142 -1.13 10.74 21.50
CA ARG A 142 -0.73 9.49 22.18
C ARG A 142 -1.87 8.46 22.28
N LEU A 143 -3.13 8.88 22.14
CA LEU A 143 -4.27 7.96 22.06
C LEU A 143 -4.13 7.00 20.86
N LEU A 144 -3.47 7.44 19.78
CA LEU A 144 -3.14 6.59 18.64
C LEU A 144 -2.47 5.29 19.06
N LEU A 145 -1.52 5.35 20.02
CA LEU A 145 -0.77 4.17 20.46
C LEU A 145 -1.69 3.10 21.05
N TRP A 146 -2.65 3.53 21.87
CA TRP A 146 -3.62 2.63 22.51
C TRP A 146 -4.66 2.10 21.51
N ALA A 147 -5.11 2.95 20.58
CA ALA A 147 -6.04 2.55 19.52
C ALA A 147 -5.42 1.48 18.61
N VAL A 148 -4.17 1.70 18.17
CA VAL A 148 -3.42 0.73 17.36
C VAL A 148 -3.15 -0.56 18.14
N LEU A 149 -2.78 -0.47 19.43
CA LEU A 149 -2.62 -1.64 20.30
C LEU A 149 -3.91 -2.46 20.37
N GLY A 150 -5.05 -1.80 20.62
CA GLY A 150 -6.36 -2.46 20.66
C GLY A 150 -6.70 -3.18 19.36
N MET A 151 -6.40 -2.56 18.19
CA MET A 151 -6.58 -3.19 16.88
C MET A 151 -5.68 -4.41 16.70
N MET A 152 -4.41 -4.35 17.15
CA MET A 152 -3.48 -5.47 17.05
C MET A 152 -3.87 -6.62 17.97
N VAL A 153 -4.32 -6.32 19.19
CA VAL A 153 -4.88 -7.32 20.12
C VAL A 153 -6.09 -8.01 19.49
N ALA A 154 -7.00 -7.25 18.88
CA ALA A 154 -8.14 -7.79 18.17
C ALA A 154 -7.71 -8.71 17.01
N VAL A 155 -6.75 -8.27 16.17
CA VAL A 155 -6.20 -9.11 15.09
C VAL A 155 -5.62 -10.41 15.63
N PHE A 156 -4.86 -10.36 16.73
CA PHE A 156 -4.28 -11.53 17.37
C PHE A 156 -5.36 -12.48 17.87
N ILE A 157 -6.36 -11.99 18.62
CA ILE A 157 -7.46 -12.82 19.13
C ILE A 157 -8.25 -13.46 17.99
N PHE A 158 -8.64 -12.67 16.98
CA PHE A 158 -9.42 -13.18 15.86
C PHE A 158 -8.62 -14.15 14.98
N SER A 159 -7.29 -14.11 14.98
CA SER A 159 -6.47 -15.07 14.24
C SER A 159 -6.69 -16.53 14.72
N TYR A 160 -7.06 -16.74 15.98
CA TYR A 160 -7.38 -18.06 16.53
C TYR A 160 -8.76 -18.61 16.10
N HIS A 161 -9.61 -17.77 15.51
CA HIS A 161 -10.91 -18.19 14.99
C HIS A 161 -10.87 -18.51 13.49
N ILE A 162 -9.70 -18.40 12.85
CA ILE A 162 -9.52 -18.73 11.44
C ILE A 162 -9.31 -20.25 11.33
N PRO A 163 -10.18 -21.00 10.62
CA PRO A 163 -9.94 -22.42 10.36
C PRO A 163 -8.82 -22.59 9.32
N GLU A 164 -8.10 -23.72 9.39
CA GLU A 164 -7.11 -24.08 8.36
C GLU A 164 -7.85 -24.59 7.12
N PRO A 165 -7.59 -24.04 5.91
CA PRO A 165 -8.20 -24.54 4.69
C PRO A 165 -7.58 -25.88 4.28
N GLN A 166 -8.37 -26.74 3.64
CA GLN A 166 -7.81 -27.91 2.96
C GLN A 166 -6.98 -27.44 1.76
N ILE A 167 -5.66 -27.54 1.88
CA ILE A 167 -4.74 -27.10 0.84
C ILE A 167 -4.51 -28.25 -0.12
N VAL A 168 -4.88 -28.08 -1.38
CA VAL A 168 -4.38 -28.92 -2.46
C VAL A 168 -2.93 -28.49 -2.73
N PRO A 169 -1.93 -29.35 -2.57
CA PRO A 169 -0.55 -29.02 -2.85
C PRO A 169 -0.43 -28.58 -4.32
N HIS A 170 -0.14 -27.31 -4.55
CA HIS A 170 0.27 -26.87 -5.88
C HIS A 170 1.75 -27.25 -6.03
N HIS A 171 2.04 -28.19 -6.91
CA HIS A 171 3.41 -28.49 -7.31
C HIS A 171 4.06 -27.18 -7.83
N THR A 172 4.98 -26.64 -7.07
CA THR A 172 5.79 -25.49 -7.47
C THR A 172 6.84 -25.98 -8.48
N ASP A 173 6.43 -26.04 -9.73
CA ASP A 173 7.38 -26.31 -10.82
C ASP A 173 8.36 -25.13 -10.93
N SER A 174 9.64 -25.44 -10.85
CA SER A 174 10.77 -24.51 -10.71
C SER A 174 11.17 -23.78 -12.01
N GLY A 175 10.25 -23.60 -12.96
CA GLY A 175 10.54 -22.90 -14.21
C GLY A 175 11.12 -21.50 -13.97
N SER A 176 12.18 -21.13 -14.70
CA SER A 176 12.83 -19.82 -14.65
C SER A 176 11.92 -18.74 -15.23
N ILE A 177 11.77 -17.62 -14.53
CA ILE A 177 11.03 -16.42 -15.02
C ILE A 177 11.93 -15.44 -15.77
N TRP A 178 13.24 -15.69 -15.84
CA TRP A 178 14.21 -14.74 -16.41
C TRP A 178 13.93 -14.38 -17.87
N ALA A 179 13.48 -15.34 -18.67
CA ALA A 179 13.13 -15.07 -20.08
C ALA A 179 11.92 -14.13 -20.21
N ILE A 180 10.93 -14.28 -19.32
CA ILE A 180 9.76 -13.40 -19.28
C ILE A 180 10.16 -12.01 -18.79
N MET A 181 10.97 -11.92 -17.74
CA MET A 181 11.44 -10.65 -17.17
C MET A 181 12.22 -9.78 -18.16
N LYS A 182 12.94 -10.39 -19.13
CA LYS A 182 13.70 -9.67 -20.17
C LYS A 182 12.83 -9.11 -21.30
N GLN A 183 11.55 -9.46 -21.35
CA GLN A 183 10.64 -8.91 -22.37
C GLN A 183 10.41 -7.41 -22.13
N LYS A 184 10.45 -6.64 -23.20
CA LYS A 184 10.30 -5.17 -23.13
C LYS A 184 8.98 -4.74 -22.50
N GLU A 185 7.90 -5.47 -22.78
CA GLU A 185 6.58 -5.24 -22.22
C GLU A 185 6.55 -5.42 -20.68
N VAL A 186 7.26 -6.42 -20.19
CA VAL A 186 7.38 -6.70 -18.74
C VAL A 186 8.23 -5.65 -18.08
N LEU A 187 9.35 -5.27 -18.68
CA LEU A 187 10.20 -4.18 -18.16
C LEU A 187 9.46 -2.85 -18.13
N ALA A 188 8.68 -2.54 -19.19
CA ALA A 188 7.84 -1.36 -19.25
C ALA A 188 6.81 -1.34 -18.11
N LEU A 189 6.13 -2.47 -17.89
CA LEU A 189 5.16 -2.61 -16.79
C LEU A 189 5.82 -2.41 -15.44
N LEU A 190 6.92 -3.10 -15.16
CA LEU A 190 7.61 -3.03 -13.88
C LEU A 190 8.17 -1.62 -13.60
N ALA A 191 8.74 -0.97 -14.63
CA ALA A 191 9.21 0.41 -14.51
C ALA A 191 8.05 1.39 -14.21
N ALA A 192 6.92 1.27 -14.91
CA ALA A 192 5.72 2.06 -14.65
C ALA A 192 5.17 1.84 -13.24
N CYS A 193 5.16 0.59 -12.78
CA CYS A 193 4.70 0.23 -11.45
C CYS A 193 5.63 0.74 -10.34
N PHE A 194 6.94 0.68 -10.57
CA PHE A 194 7.93 1.28 -9.67
C PHE A 194 7.71 2.79 -9.56
N MET A 195 7.58 3.49 -10.69
CA MET A 195 7.39 4.94 -10.73
C MET A 195 6.07 5.39 -10.09
N MET A 196 4.98 4.64 -10.29
CA MET A 196 3.70 4.95 -9.63
C MET A 196 3.80 4.82 -8.11
N SER A 197 4.46 3.78 -7.62
CA SER A 197 4.65 3.61 -6.18
C SER A 197 5.63 4.63 -5.60
N ALA A 198 6.66 5.02 -6.35
CA ALA A 198 7.55 6.11 -5.99
C ALA A 198 6.79 7.45 -5.88
N ALA A 199 5.89 7.73 -6.83
CA ALA A 199 5.02 8.90 -6.76
C ALA A 199 4.12 8.91 -5.51
N HIS A 200 3.68 7.75 -5.03
CA HIS A 200 2.87 7.64 -3.82
C HIS A 200 3.67 7.70 -2.52
N GLY A 201 5.00 7.69 -2.56
CA GLY A 201 5.84 7.74 -1.36
C GLY A 201 5.55 8.93 -0.46
N VAL A 202 5.44 10.14 -1.04
CA VAL A 202 5.09 11.36 -0.30
C VAL A 202 3.69 11.27 0.31
N TYR A 203 2.74 10.67 -0.40
CA TYR A 203 1.36 10.55 0.05
C TYR A 203 1.25 9.69 1.31
N TYR A 204 1.83 8.50 1.31
CA TYR A 204 1.78 7.60 2.47
C TYR A 204 2.61 8.08 3.65
N THR A 205 3.60 8.95 3.42
CA THR A 205 4.47 9.46 4.50
C THR A 205 4.01 10.80 5.03
N PHE A 206 3.71 11.76 4.15
CA PHE A 206 3.59 13.17 4.53
C PHE A 206 2.22 13.79 4.28
N TYR A 207 1.30 13.14 3.59
CA TYR A 207 0.01 13.77 3.24
C TYR A 207 -0.77 14.24 4.48
N SER A 208 -0.86 13.43 5.52
CA SER A 208 -1.53 13.81 6.75
C SER A 208 -0.81 14.95 7.49
N ILE A 209 0.52 14.92 7.49
CA ILE A 209 1.35 16.02 8.04
C ILE A 209 1.07 17.30 7.27
N TYR A 210 1.07 17.24 5.95
CA TYR A 210 0.85 18.38 5.07
C TYR A 210 -0.51 19.03 5.29
N LEU A 211 -1.56 18.22 5.39
CA LEU A 211 -2.91 18.71 5.69
C LEU A 211 -2.97 19.41 7.05
N VAL A 212 -2.42 18.79 8.10
CA VAL A 212 -2.46 19.38 9.45
C VAL A 212 -1.66 20.69 9.51
N ASP A 213 -0.53 20.78 8.82
CA ASP A 213 0.27 22.01 8.72
C ASP A 213 -0.47 23.15 8.01
N HIS A 214 -1.45 22.82 7.14
CA HIS A 214 -2.33 23.79 6.47
C HIS A 214 -3.69 23.96 7.18
N GLY A 215 -3.77 23.62 8.46
CA GLY A 215 -4.94 23.90 9.29
C GLY A 215 -6.10 22.89 9.20
N TYR A 216 -5.93 21.77 8.50
CA TYR A 216 -6.93 20.72 8.50
C TYR A 216 -6.90 19.96 9.83
N SER A 217 -8.06 19.67 10.41
CA SER A 217 -8.16 18.82 11.59
C SER A 217 -7.85 17.35 11.25
N LYS A 218 -7.57 16.54 12.27
CA LYS A 218 -7.34 15.10 12.07
C LYS A 218 -8.61 14.37 11.62
N ALA A 219 -9.80 14.89 11.96
CA ALA A 219 -11.07 14.43 11.41
C ALA A 219 -11.15 14.68 9.89
N HIS A 220 -10.75 15.87 9.41
CA HIS A 220 -10.66 16.15 7.98
C HIS A 220 -9.69 15.20 7.28
N VAL A 221 -8.51 14.93 7.89
CA VAL A 221 -7.58 13.90 7.37
C VAL A 221 -8.28 12.55 7.24
N GLY A 222 -9.01 12.12 8.28
CA GLY A 222 -9.76 10.86 8.26
C GLY A 222 -10.78 10.78 7.12
N TRP A 223 -11.58 11.83 6.93
CA TRP A 223 -12.54 11.90 5.84
C TRP A 223 -11.90 11.88 4.44
N LEU A 224 -10.79 12.60 4.26
CA LEU A 224 -10.08 12.62 2.98
C LEU A 224 -9.47 11.25 2.65
N TRP A 225 -8.88 10.54 3.61
CA TRP A 225 -8.42 9.16 3.40
C TRP A 225 -9.58 8.21 3.09
N ALA A 226 -10.71 8.33 3.80
CA ALA A 226 -11.90 7.54 3.55
C ALA A 226 -12.48 7.81 2.15
N LEU A 227 -12.52 9.07 1.71
CA LEU A 227 -12.98 9.45 0.38
C LEU A 227 -12.14 8.78 -0.72
N GLY A 228 -10.81 8.71 -0.54
CA GLY A 228 -9.95 7.99 -1.46
C GLY A 228 -10.35 6.52 -1.59
N VAL A 229 -10.58 5.83 -0.46
CA VAL A 229 -10.99 4.41 -0.46
C VAL A 229 -12.41 4.23 -1.03
N ILE A 230 -13.33 5.13 -0.76
CA ILE A 230 -14.69 5.10 -1.36
C ILE A 230 -14.58 5.25 -2.89
N ALA A 231 -13.77 6.18 -3.36
CA ALA A 231 -13.55 6.38 -4.79
C ALA A 231 -12.89 5.15 -5.46
N GLU A 232 -11.99 4.44 -4.75
CA GLU A 232 -11.42 3.17 -5.21
C GLU A 232 -12.50 2.09 -5.35
N ILE A 233 -13.38 1.94 -4.37
CA ILE A 233 -14.48 0.97 -4.46
C ILE A 233 -15.33 1.23 -5.70
N LEU A 234 -15.68 2.49 -5.94
CA LEU A 234 -16.50 2.88 -7.09
C LEU A 234 -15.80 2.59 -8.41
N ILE A 235 -14.50 2.93 -8.54
CA ILE A 235 -13.78 2.68 -9.78
C ILE A 235 -13.63 1.18 -10.07
N PHE A 236 -13.43 0.33 -9.04
CA PHE A 236 -13.36 -1.12 -9.23
C PHE A 236 -14.65 -1.70 -9.82
N LEU A 237 -15.81 -1.16 -9.45
CA LEU A 237 -17.10 -1.57 -10.06
C LEU A 237 -17.19 -1.21 -11.55
N TRP A 238 -16.49 -0.16 -11.97
CA TRP A 238 -16.48 0.31 -13.37
C TRP A 238 -15.33 -0.28 -14.19
N MET A 239 -14.34 -0.90 -13.58
CA MET A 239 -13.17 -1.45 -14.27
C MET A 239 -13.52 -2.38 -15.45
N PRO A 240 -14.50 -3.29 -15.39
CA PRO A 240 -14.85 -4.12 -16.54
C PRO A 240 -15.28 -3.29 -17.77
N LYS A 241 -16.05 -2.22 -17.57
CA LYS A 241 -16.46 -1.30 -18.64
C LYS A 241 -15.28 -0.50 -19.18
N LEU A 242 -14.46 0.05 -18.28
CA LEU A 242 -13.27 0.84 -18.63
C LEU A 242 -12.27 0.01 -19.42
N THR A 243 -12.02 -1.23 -18.99
CA THR A 243 -11.11 -2.15 -19.67
C THR A 243 -11.60 -2.49 -21.07
N LYS A 244 -12.92 -2.66 -21.25
CA LYS A 244 -13.51 -2.91 -22.57
C LYS A 244 -13.41 -1.69 -23.51
N LEU A 245 -13.53 -0.48 -22.96
CA LEU A 245 -13.52 0.76 -23.76
C LEU A 245 -12.09 1.22 -24.11
N PHE A 246 -11.19 1.18 -23.16
CA PHE A 246 -9.86 1.79 -23.29
C PHE A 246 -8.72 0.77 -23.39
N GLY A 247 -8.91 -0.44 -22.87
CA GLY A 247 -7.86 -1.43 -22.71
C GLY A 247 -6.94 -1.14 -21.53
N LEU A 248 -6.31 -2.19 -20.97
CA LEU A 248 -5.51 -2.12 -19.76
C LEU A 248 -4.30 -1.17 -19.86
N LYS A 249 -3.62 -1.16 -21.01
CA LYS A 249 -2.42 -0.35 -21.23
C LYS A 249 -2.72 1.14 -21.21
N ARG A 250 -3.80 1.57 -21.89
CA ARG A 250 -4.22 2.98 -21.89
C ARG A 250 -4.66 3.44 -20.52
N ILE A 251 -5.41 2.59 -19.78
CA ILE A 251 -5.80 2.90 -18.40
C ILE A 251 -4.57 3.12 -17.54
N LEU A 252 -3.55 2.26 -17.67
CA LEU A 252 -2.29 2.40 -16.92
C LEU A 252 -1.59 3.74 -17.22
N VAL A 253 -1.48 4.10 -18.51
CA VAL A 253 -0.87 5.37 -18.95
C VAL A 253 -1.64 6.58 -18.43
N ILE A 254 -2.97 6.56 -18.57
CA ILE A 254 -3.85 7.63 -18.07
C ILE A 254 -3.71 7.76 -16.55
N SER A 255 -3.66 6.65 -15.82
CA SER A 255 -3.48 6.66 -14.36
C SER A 255 -2.15 7.30 -13.92
N LEU A 256 -1.07 7.01 -14.65
CA LEU A 256 0.26 7.61 -14.40
C LEU A 256 0.25 9.12 -14.68
N PHE A 257 -0.41 9.55 -15.75
CA PHE A 257 -0.54 10.97 -16.06
C PHE A 257 -1.44 11.70 -15.05
N ILE A 258 -2.53 11.07 -14.61
CA ILE A 258 -3.39 11.61 -13.55
C ILE A 258 -2.61 11.72 -12.23
N ALA A 259 -1.66 10.83 -11.93
CA ALA A 259 -0.81 10.96 -10.75
C ALA A 259 0.04 12.24 -10.79
N PHE A 260 0.58 12.60 -11.95
CA PHE A 260 1.26 13.89 -12.13
C PHE A 260 0.34 15.07 -11.79
N ILE A 261 -0.87 15.09 -12.33
CA ILE A 261 -1.84 16.16 -12.05
C ILE A 261 -2.20 16.18 -10.56
N ARG A 262 -2.57 15.03 -10.00
CA ARG A 262 -3.02 14.89 -8.61
C ARG A 262 -2.00 15.41 -7.61
N PHE A 263 -0.74 14.99 -7.72
CA PHE A 263 0.28 15.39 -6.76
C PHE A 263 0.64 16.88 -6.89
N ASN A 264 0.60 17.46 -8.10
CA ASN A 264 0.75 18.91 -8.25
C ASN A 264 -0.45 19.67 -7.66
N LEU A 265 -1.68 19.18 -7.82
CA LEU A 265 -2.85 19.79 -7.17
C LEU A 265 -2.72 19.77 -5.63
N ILE A 266 -2.29 18.65 -5.05
CA ILE A 266 -2.06 18.55 -3.61
C ILE A 266 -0.95 19.55 -3.20
N GLY A 267 0.17 19.57 -3.91
CA GLY A 267 1.34 20.37 -3.53
C GLY A 267 1.14 21.87 -3.62
N TRP A 268 0.33 22.36 -4.54
CA TRP A 268 0.21 23.80 -4.81
C TRP A 268 -1.16 24.39 -4.49
N ALA A 269 -2.17 23.58 -4.23
CA ALA A 269 -3.53 24.05 -4.03
C ALA A 269 -4.20 23.44 -2.78
N VAL A 270 -3.41 23.05 -1.79
CA VAL A 270 -3.88 22.43 -0.55
C VAL A 270 -4.81 23.35 0.26
N ASP A 271 -4.64 24.65 0.17
CA ASP A 271 -5.48 25.62 0.88
C ASP A 271 -6.89 25.71 0.32
N TRP A 272 -7.12 25.14 -0.86
CA TRP A 272 -8.41 25.12 -1.53
C TRP A 272 -9.11 23.78 -1.27
N TRP A 273 -10.01 23.75 -0.32
CA TRP A 273 -10.74 22.55 0.11
C TRP A 273 -11.27 21.70 -1.06
N TRP A 274 -11.91 22.35 -2.05
CA TRP A 274 -12.47 21.67 -3.21
C TRP A 274 -11.41 20.97 -4.08
N VAL A 275 -10.23 21.57 -4.17
CA VAL A 275 -9.10 20.97 -4.91
C VAL A 275 -8.60 19.74 -4.19
N VAL A 276 -8.52 19.78 -2.87
CA VAL A 276 -8.10 18.62 -2.05
C VAL A 276 -9.11 17.48 -2.18
N ILE A 277 -10.41 17.77 -2.12
CA ILE A 277 -11.46 16.76 -2.37
C ILE A 277 -11.31 16.16 -3.76
N PHE A 278 -11.18 16.99 -4.80
CA PHE A 278 -11.01 16.53 -6.18
C PHE A 278 -9.75 15.66 -6.33
N ALA A 279 -8.62 16.08 -5.76
CA ALA A 279 -7.39 15.30 -5.75
C ALA A 279 -7.56 13.94 -5.05
N GLN A 280 -8.42 13.84 -4.02
CA GLN A 280 -8.73 12.56 -3.40
C GLN A 280 -9.64 11.67 -4.24
N VAL A 281 -10.56 12.24 -5.00
CA VAL A 281 -11.33 11.46 -5.99
C VAL A 281 -10.41 10.91 -7.09
N LEU A 282 -9.40 11.68 -7.52
CA LEU A 282 -8.38 11.21 -8.47
C LEU A 282 -7.55 10.03 -7.94
N HIS A 283 -7.57 9.76 -6.62
CA HIS A 283 -6.96 8.55 -6.04
C HIS A 283 -7.52 7.26 -6.65
N ALA A 284 -8.80 7.24 -6.99
CA ALA A 284 -9.42 6.13 -7.71
C ALA A 284 -8.66 5.78 -9.01
N ALA A 285 -8.24 6.79 -9.76
CA ALA A 285 -7.47 6.57 -10.98
C ALA A 285 -6.01 6.17 -10.66
N THR A 286 -5.36 6.88 -9.74
CA THR A 286 -3.92 6.70 -9.48
C THR A 286 -3.61 5.46 -8.64
N PHE A 287 -4.59 4.91 -7.94
CA PHE A 287 -4.46 3.66 -7.20
C PHE A 287 -5.42 2.59 -7.72
N GLY A 288 -6.73 2.81 -7.73
CA GLY A 288 -7.72 1.79 -8.09
C GLY A 288 -7.57 1.26 -9.51
N SER A 289 -7.74 2.12 -10.53
CA SER A 289 -7.66 1.69 -11.93
C SER A 289 -6.24 1.30 -12.35
N TYR A 290 -5.22 1.99 -11.79
CA TYR A 290 -3.82 1.59 -11.96
C TYR A 290 -3.58 0.17 -11.45
N HIS A 291 -3.92 -0.11 -10.19
CA HIS A 291 -3.68 -1.41 -9.56
C HIS A 291 -4.38 -2.54 -10.31
N ALA A 292 -5.66 -2.37 -10.64
CA ALA A 292 -6.41 -3.35 -11.41
C ALA A 292 -5.76 -3.65 -12.76
N SER A 293 -5.31 -2.59 -13.48
CA SER A 293 -4.65 -2.74 -14.78
C SER A 293 -3.28 -3.41 -14.66
N ALA A 294 -2.48 -3.02 -13.63
CA ALA A 294 -1.16 -3.59 -13.41
C ALA A 294 -1.23 -5.09 -13.04
N VAL A 295 -2.16 -5.48 -12.16
CA VAL A 295 -2.41 -6.89 -11.81
C VAL A 295 -2.83 -7.67 -13.03
N ALA A 296 -3.79 -7.18 -13.82
CA ALA A 296 -4.28 -7.87 -15.01
C ALA A 296 -3.18 -8.02 -16.07
N LEU A 297 -2.35 -7.00 -16.31
CA LEU A 297 -1.21 -7.08 -17.22
C LEU A 297 -0.15 -8.06 -16.72
N THR A 298 0.12 -8.09 -15.41
CA THR A 298 1.00 -9.07 -14.80
C THR A 298 0.50 -10.50 -15.06
N HIS A 299 -0.80 -10.76 -14.89
CA HIS A 299 -1.39 -12.06 -15.20
C HIS A 299 -1.32 -12.41 -16.70
N GLN A 300 -1.43 -11.42 -17.59
CA GLN A 300 -1.30 -11.65 -19.04
C GLN A 300 0.13 -12.02 -19.46
N TYR A 301 1.15 -11.40 -18.83
CA TYR A 301 2.55 -11.66 -19.17
C TYR A 301 3.11 -12.89 -18.47
N PHE A 302 2.72 -13.15 -17.22
CA PHE A 302 3.14 -14.31 -16.44
C PHE A 302 2.04 -15.37 -16.43
N LYS A 303 1.96 -16.21 -17.46
CA LYS A 303 0.90 -17.21 -17.62
C LYS A 303 1.19 -18.51 -16.85
N GLY A 304 0.11 -19.24 -16.52
CA GLY A 304 0.17 -20.58 -15.93
C GLY A 304 1.01 -20.59 -14.62
N ARG A 305 1.97 -21.48 -14.53
CA ARG A 305 2.86 -21.70 -13.36
C ARG A 305 3.66 -20.45 -12.92
N HIS A 306 3.79 -19.44 -13.77
CA HIS A 306 4.56 -18.23 -13.48
C HIS A 306 3.70 -17.12 -12.85
N GLN A 307 2.38 -17.26 -12.74
CA GLN A 307 1.48 -16.21 -12.24
C GLN A 307 1.83 -15.74 -10.83
N SER A 308 2.01 -16.66 -9.88
CA SER A 308 2.36 -16.31 -8.49
C SER A 308 3.72 -15.62 -8.40
N LYS A 309 4.72 -16.10 -9.17
CA LYS A 309 6.05 -15.46 -9.23
C LYS A 309 5.98 -14.07 -9.85
N GLY A 310 5.18 -13.88 -10.92
CA GLY A 310 4.94 -12.59 -11.53
C GLY A 310 4.27 -11.61 -10.59
N GLN A 311 3.27 -12.06 -9.85
CA GLN A 311 2.57 -11.24 -8.86
C GLN A 311 3.51 -10.85 -7.69
N GLY A 312 4.33 -11.78 -7.21
CA GLY A 312 5.35 -11.50 -6.20
C GLY A 312 6.37 -10.46 -6.69
N LEU A 313 6.85 -10.60 -7.93
CA LEU A 313 7.77 -9.64 -8.56
C LEU A 313 7.12 -8.25 -8.69
N TYR A 314 5.88 -8.17 -9.17
CA TYR A 314 5.11 -6.92 -9.22
C TYR A 314 5.03 -6.25 -7.85
N THR A 315 4.68 -7.00 -6.82
CA THR A 315 4.56 -6.47 -5.44
C THR A 315 5.90 -5.99 -4.91
N SER A 316 6.98 -6.77 -5.10
CA SER A 316 8.32 -6.42 -4.63
C SER A 316 8.87 -5.18 -5.35
N VAL A 317 8.74 -5.10 -6.67
CA VAL A 317 9.25 -3.97 -7.48
C VAL A 317 8.40 -2.72 -7.25
N SER A 318 7.08 -2.84 -7.30
CA SER A 318 6.16 -1.72 -7.13
C SER A 318 6.17 -1.23 -5.68
N TYR A 319 5.47 -1.93 -4.80
CA TYR A 319 5.28 -1.47 -3.41
C TYR A 319 6.55 -1.55 -2.58
N GLY A 320 7.35 -2.61 -2.76
CA GLY A 320 8.61 -2.77 -2.03
C GLY A 320 9.65 -1.72 -2.45
N MET A 321 10.22 -1.89 -3.63
CA MET A 321 11.33 -1.03 -4.09
C MET A 321 10.87 0.39 -4.43
N GLY A 322 9.79 0.54 -5.23
CA GLY A 322 9.26 1.85 -5.63
C GLY A 322 8.74 2.64 -4.43
N GLY A 323 7.99 2.00 -3.53
CA GLY A 323 7.50 2.65 -2.31
C GLY A 323 8.63 3.08 -1.36
N THR A 324 9.67 2.23 -1.17
CA THR A 324 10.86 2.59 -0.38
C THR A 324 11.59 3.78 -0.99
N PHE A 325 11.88 3.71 -2.29
CA PHE A 325 12.57 4.79 -3.01
C PHE A 325 11.79 6.10 -2.89
N GLY A 326 10.48 6.08 -3.20
CA GLY A 326 9.63 7.27 -3.13
C GLY A 326 9.52 7.84 -1.72
N GLY A 327 9.40 6.98 -0.70
CA GLY A 327 9.38 7.40 0.70
C GLY A 327 10.66 8.10 1.12
N LEU A 328 11.82 7.50 0.85
CA LEU A 328 13.13 8.08 1.20
C LEU A 328 13.42 9.36 0.45
N VAL A 329 13.16 9.39 -0.87
CA VAL A 329 13.32 10.60 -1.69
C VAL A 329 12.40 11.72 -1.20
N SER A 330 11.15 11.39 -0.82
CA SER A 330 10.22 12.39 -0.28
C SER A 330 10.70 12.98 1.05
N GLY A 331 11.31 12.19 1.93
CA GLY A 331 11.90 12.69 3.17
C GLY A 331 13.04 13.68 2.94
N TYR A 332 13.95 13.33 2.06
CA TYR A 332 15.04 14.22 1.67
C TYR A 332 14.52 15.50 0.99
N ALA A 333 13.61 15.36 0.02
CA ALA A 333 13.07 16.49 -0.70
C ALA A 333 12.27 17.44 0.21
N TRP A 334 11.59 16.90 1.23
CA TRP A 334 10.83 17.69 2.20
C TRP A 334 11.73 18.64 3.01
N GLU A 335 12.90 18.16 3.45
CA GLU A 335 13.87 18.97 4.17
C GLU A 335 14.60 19.97 3.26
N ALA A 336 14.96 19.54 2.04
CA ALA A 336 15.77 20.35 1.15
C ALA A 336 14.97 21.41 0.37
N PHE A 337 13.74 21.12 -0.04
CA PHE A 337 12.96 21.95 -0.96
C PHE A 337 11.58 22.33 -0.42
N GLY A 338 11.17 21.74 0.72
CA GLY A 338 9.86 21.98 1.31
C GLY A 338 8.75 21.08 0.75
N SER A 339 7.59 21.18 1.37
CA SER A 339 6.46 20.27 1.17
C SER A 339 5.87 20.34 -0.24
N SER A 340 5.58 21.54 -0.77
CA SER A 340 4.94 21.71 -2.08
C SER A 340 5.81 21.15 -3.21
N TRP A 341 7.12 21.43 -3.18
CA TRP A 341 8.05 20.87 -4.16
C TRP A 341 8.18 19.36 -4.06
N THR A 342 8.10 18.79 -2.85
CA THR A 342 8.14 17.34 -2.65
C THR A 342 6.95 16.66 -3.34
N PHE A 343 5.75 17.22 -3.24
CA PHE A 343 4.60 16.73 -3.99
C PHE A 343 4.77 16.88 -5.49
N ALA A 344 5.31 18.02 -5.97
CA ALA A 344 5.59 18.23 -7.39
C ALA A 344 6.59 17.21 -7.95
N PHE A 345 7.69 16.93 -7.24
CA PHE A 345 8.67 15.90 -7.62
C PHE A 345 8.04 14.50 -7.64
N SER A 346 7.15 14.21 -6.69
CA SER A 346 6.40 12.96 -6.68
C SER A 346 5.48 12.85 -7.90
N GLY A 347 4.86 13.96 -8.31
CA GLY A 347 4.12 14.04 -9.57
C GLY A 347 5.01 13.71 -10.79
N LEU A 348 6.25 14.20 -10.81
CA LEU A 348 7.18 13.90 -11.91
C LEU A 348 7.49 12.41 -12.04
N PHE A 349 7.52 11.62 -10.94
CA PHE A 349 7.63 10.16 -11.05
C PHE A 349 6.45 9.56 -11.83
N GLY A 350 5.23 10.07 -11.62
CA GLY A 350 4.07 9.65 -12.42
C GLY A 350 4.26 9.94 -13.91
N LEU A 351 4.70 11.15 -14.25
CA LEU A 351 4.99 11.54 -15.63
C LEU A 351 6.13 10.72 -16.25
N LEU A 352 7.23 10.52 -15.53
CA LEU A 352 8.34 9.67 -15.96
C LEU A 352 7.89 8.22 -16.19
N GLY A 353 7.07 7.68 -15.30
CA GLY A 353 6.47 6.35 -15.47
C GLY A 353 5.62 6.24 -16.74
N CYS A 354 4.83 7.27 -17.03
CA CYS A 354 4.06 7.37 -18.25
C CYS A 354 4.96 7.35 -19.49
N LEU A 355 5.98 8.19 -19.54
CA LEU A 355 6.92 8.30 -20.65
C LEU A 355 7.72 7.01 -20.85
N LEU A 356 8.24 6.42 -19.78
CA LEU A 356 8.99 5.14 -19.81
C LEU A 356 8.12 4.00 -20.33
N PHE A 357 6.87 3.91 -19.87
CA PHE A 357 5.96 2.87 -20.34
C PHE A 357 5.70 2.98 -21.84
N VAL A 358 5.39 4.19 -22.33
CA VAL A 358 5.13 4.44 -23.76
C VAL A 358 6.39 4.20 -24.61
N TRP A 359 7.56 4.59 -24.11
CA TRP A 359 8.83 4.45 -24.82
C TRP A 359 9.30 2.99 -24.93
N LEU A 360 9.21 2.24 -23.84
CA LEU A 360 9.63 0.83 -23.79
C LEU A 360 8.67 -0.12 -24.51
N MET A 361 7.39 0.27 -24.67
CA MET A 361 6.41 -0.57 -25.39
C MET A 361 6.80 -0.77 -26.86
N PRO A 362 6.83 -2.02 -27.35
CA PRO A 362 7.07 -2.30 -28.75
C PRO A 362 6.03 -1.63 -29.66
N LYS A 363 6.47 -1.13 -30.84
CA LYS A 363 5.58 -0.42 -31.79
C LYS A 363 4.36 -1.25 -32.21
N LYS A 364 4.50 -2.59 -32.36
CA LYS A 364 3.39 -3.52 -32.67
C LYS A 364 2.45 -3.79 -31.49
N ALA A 365 2.86 -3.47 -30.26
CA ALA A 365 2.08 -3.67 -29.04
C ALA A 365 1.60 -2.33 -28.43
N LYS A 366 1.80 -1.21 -29.15
CA LYS A 366 1.35 0.12 -28.71
C LYS A 366 -0.18 0.18 -28.68
N LEU A 367 -0.65 0.77 -27.64
CA LEU A 367 -1.96 1.25 -27.15
C LEU A 367 -3.17 0.99 -28.06
#